data_f67dc07431d43319409b7664d5cf88f8
#
_entry.id   f67dc07431d43319409b7664d5cf88f8
#
_cell.length_a   1.000
_cell.length_b   1.000
_cell.length_c   1.000
_cell.angle_alpha   90.00
_cell.angle_beta   90.00
_cell.angle_gamma   90.00
#
_symmetry.space_group_name_H-M   'P 1'
#
loop_
_entity.id
_entity.type
_entity.pdbx_description
1 polymer ?
#
loop_
_entity_poly.entity_id
_entity_poly.type
_entity_poly.pdbx_seq_one_letter_code
_entity_poly.pdbx_strand_id
1 'polypeptide(L)'
;MMKKRIVFVLLSTLLIATSCNNNDDTVLPSATFKVTVENVFMPKAFQSNGVFDAIPPGSSQSFSFNAGKGSYVSLATMFVKSNDLFYGFSDTGLALYDTNGDAITGDVTMHISLWDAGTEVNQEPGTGSNQPMNQSGPNTGDDENGTIHLVNDNFMYPSKESVIKVSLTHDGGTLFTVTIENLSNTATLATPLAPGVWAVHNDQTKLFTDGTTASAGMEKLAEDGDNSMMNGFLMNNSGYFSPFAPGVYAVHAATVKPIFTNNSSDIGNGLEALAEDGDPSALASSLMSTNGIVTSGVFNTPDGASNPGPLLPTNTYSFTITAQEGDYISIATMLVQSNDLFYAFDDSGIALFTNGNPISGDVTSSLTLWDAGTEINEYPGAGNNQPVRGGAMSGMDENGIVHVVNDGFMYPATAEAIKVTITLQ
;
A
#
# COMPACT_ATOMS: atom_id res chain seq x y z
N MET A 1 -75.09 -48.96 -58.25
CA MET A 1 -74.02 -49.08 -59.28
C MET A 1 -73.23 -47.80 -59.28
N MET A 2 -72.05 -47.77 -58.67
CA MET A 2 -71.21 -46.57 -58.48
C MET A 2 -70.22 -46.44 -59.66
N LYS A 3 -70.27 -45.33 -60.35
CA LYS A 3 -69.29 -44.94 -61.33
C LYS A 3 -68.11 -44.28 -60.67
N LYS A 4 -66.92 -44.86 -60.73
CA LYS A 4 -65.64 -44.23 -60.34
C LYS A 4 -65.23 -43.23 -61.41
N ARG A 5 -64.99 -41.97 -61.03
CA ARG A 5 -64.33 -40.97 -61.84
C ARG A 5 -62.87 -40.91 -61.43
N ILE A 6 -61.99 -41.18 -62.39
CA ILE A 6 -60.53 -41.03 -62.26
C ILE A 6 -60.20 -39.56 -62.59
N VAL A 7 -59.58 -38.86 -61.68
CA VAL A 7 -59.03 -37.49 -61.84
C VAL A 7 -57.57 -37.61 -62.07
N PHE A 8 -57.07 -37.24 -63.27
CA PHE A 8 -55.66 -37.07 -63.60
C PHE A 8 -55.19 -35.72 -62.94
N VAL A 9 -54.22 -35.80 -62.09
CA VAL A 9 -53.51 -34.62 -61.60
C VAL A 9 -52.21 -34.46 -62.39
N LEU A 10 -52.11 -33.41 -63.16
CA LEU A 10 -50.93 -33.03 -63.89
C LEU A 10 -49.94 -32.39 -62.88
N LEU A 11 -48.82 -33.02 -62.63
CA LEU A 11 -47.76 -32.47 -61.76
C LEU A 11 -46.80 -31.67 -62.63
N SER A 12 -46.95 -30.30 -62.53
CA SER A 12 -45.97 -29.40 -63.15
C SER A 12 -44.77 -29.22 -62.24
N THR A 13 -43.64 -29.74 -62.60
CA THR A 13 -42.37 -29.50 -61.90
C THR A 13 -41.85 -28.10 -62.24
N LEU A 14 -41.96 -27.20 -61.25
CA LEU A 14 -41.35 -25.87 -61.30
C LEU A 14 -39.89 -26.03 -60.84
N LEU A 15 -38.93 -25.93 -61.76
CA LEU A 15 -37.52 -25.84 -61.43
C LEU A 15 -37.29 -24.43 -60.85
N ILE A 16 -37.13 -24.32 -59.52
CA ILE A 16 -36.62 -23.13 -58.88
C ILE A 16 -35.10 -23.25 -58.92
N ALA A 17 -34.46 -22.44 -59.76
CA ALA A 17 -33.03 -22.22 -59.68
C ALA A 17 -32.72 -21.41 -58.44
N THR A 18 -32.31 -22.03 -57.33
CA THR A 18 -31.75 -21.33 -56.20
C THR A 18 -30.35 -20.86 -56.57
N SER A 19 -30.22 -19.57 -56.87
CA SER A 19 -28.93 -18.89 -56.90
C SER A 19 -28.44 -18.91 -55.46
N CYS A 20 -27.46 -19.78 -55.15
CA CYS A 20 -26.65 -19.64 -53.93
C CYS A 20 -25.76 -18.42 -54.10
N ASN A 21 -26.14 -17.28 -53.53
CA ASN A 21 -25.21 -16.25 -53.17
C ASN A 21 -24.46 -16.78 -51.96
N ASN A 22 -23.26 -17.33 -52.15
CA ASN A 22 -22.30 -17.61 -51.10
C ASN A 22 -21.69 -16.24 -50.66
N ASN A 23 -22.44 -15.47 -49.95
CA ASN A 23 -21.87 -14.55 -48.95
C ASN A 23 -21.77 -15.40 -47.68
N ASP A 24 -20.68 -16.15 -47.54
CA ASP A 24 -20.23 -16.62 -46.23
C ASP A 24 -19.74 -15.41 -45.46
N ASP A 25 -20.67 -14.58 -44.96
CA ASP A 25 -20.43 -13.74 -43.80
C ASP A 25 -20.25 -14.72 -42.64
N THR A 26 -19.02 -15.14 -42.38
CA THR A 26 -18.66 -15.91 -41.19
C THR A 26 -18.93 -14.99 -39.98
N VAL A 27 -20.07 -15.19 -39.32
CA VAL A 27 -20.39 -14.51 -38.10
C VAL A 27 -19.36 -14.97 -37.07
N LEU A 28 -18.46 -14.07 -36.68
CA LEU A 28 -17.47 -14.34 -35.66
C LEU A 28 -18.14 -14.66 -34.31
N PRO A 29 -17.63 -15.61 -33.55
CA PRO A 29 -18.10 -15.88 -32.20
C PRO A 29 -18.10 -14.59 -31.36
N SER A 30 -19.19 -14.33 -30.65
CA SER A 30 -19.35 -13.18 -29.78
C SER A 30 -19.76 -13.65 -28.38
N ALA A 31 -19.30 -12.95 -27.38
CA ALA A 31 -19.59 -13.26 -25.97
C ALA A 31 -19.67 -11.98 -25.12
N THR A 32 -20.40 -12.10 -24.01
CA THR A 32 -20.45 -11.05 -22.98
C THR A 32 -19.59 -11.49 -21.79
N PHE A 33 -18.76 -10.58 -21.33
CA PHE A 33 -17.83 -10.81 -20.24
C PHE A 33 -18.10 -9.84 -19.09
N LYS A 34 -18.03 -10.34 -17.86
CA LYS A 34 -17.84 -9.52 -16.67
C LYS A 34 -16.36 -9.48 -16.34
N VAL A 35 -15.81 -8.29 -16.23
CA VAL A 35 -14.44 -8.04 -15.76
C VAL A 35 -14.53 -7.54 -14.33
N THR A 36 -13.76 -8.13 -13.43
CA THR A 36 -13.64 -7.71 -12.03
C THR A 36 -12.20 -7.35 -11.74
N VAL A 37 -11.98 -6.15 -11.22
CA VAL A 37 -10.70 -5.65 -10.73
C VAL A 37 -10.78 -5.58 -9.21
N GLU A 38 -9.94 -6.31 -8.51
CA GLU A 38 -9.91 -6.41 -7.04
C GLU A 38 -8.62 -5.81 -6.51
N ASN A 39 -8.72 -4.96 -5.49
CA ASN A 39 -7.59 -4.52 -4.71
C ASN A 39 -7.35 -5.57 -3.62
N VAL A 40 -6.29 -6.37 -3.75
CA VAL A 40 -5.96 -7.46 -2.82
C VAL A 40 -4.97 -7.06 -1.73
N PHE A 41 -4.57 -5.81 -1.68
CA PHE A 41 -3.77 -5.31 -0.57
C PHE A 41 -4.46 -5.56 0.77
N MET A 42 -3.66 -5.87 1.77
CA MET A 42 -4.10 -5.92 3.18
C MET A 42 -3.75 -4.59 3.86
N PRO A 43 -4.73 -3.87 4.43
CA PRO A 43 -4.45 -2.66 5.19
C PRO A 43 -3.44 -2.91 6.30
N LYS A 44 -2.51 -1.98 6.50
CA LYS A 44 -1.47 -2.02 7.53
C LYS A 44 -1.61 -0.82 8.46
N ALA A 45 -1.38 -1.05 9.76
CA ALA A 45 -1.45 0.01 10.76
C ALA A 45 -0.21 0.92 10.71
N PHE A 46 0.96 0.35 10.39
CA PHE A 46 2.23 1.05 10.33
C PHE A 46 2.79 1.04 8.91
N GLN A 47 3.53 2.09 8.55
CA GLN A 47 4.18 2.22 7.24
C GLN A 47 5.45 1.38 7.18
N SER A 48 6.27 1.45 8.25
CA SER A 48 7.50 0.69 8.41
C SER A 48 7.82 0.49 9.88
N ASN A 49 8.70 -0.44 10.18
CA ASN A 49 9.15 -0.73 11.54
C ASN A 49 10.55 -1.32 11.54
N GLY A 50 11.15 -1.39 12.71
CA GLY A 50 12.39 -2.10 12.93
C GLY A 50 12.76 -2.15 14.41
N VAL A 51 13.95 -2.68 14.65
CA VAL A 51 14.56 -2.81 15.96
C VAL A 51 15.91 -2.10 15.99
N PHE A 52 16.39 -1.81 17.20
CA PHE A 52 17.79 -1.45 17.45
C PHE A 52 18.30 -2.26 18.64
N ASP A 53 19.60 -2.48 18.65
CA ASP A 53 20.26 -3.27 19.69
C ASP A 53 20.37 -2.50 21.00
N ALA A 54 20.70 -3.20 22.09
CA ALA A 54 20.99 -2.58 23.37
C ALA A 54 22.07 -1.50 23.25
N ILE A 55 21.88 -0.39 23.98
CA ILE A 55 22.80 0.75 23.97
C ILE A 55 23.45 0.88 25.36
N PRO A 56 24.69 0.36 25.53
CA PRO A 56 25.43 0.53 26.76
C PRO A 56 25.69 2.02 27.07
N PRO A 57 25.94 2.39 28.36
CA PRO A 57 26.34 3.74 28.74
C PRO A 57 27.53 4.25 27.92
N GLY A 58 27.39 5.44 27.32
CA GLY A 58 28.40 6.06 26.48
C GLY A 58 28.44 5.58 25.03
N SER A 59 27.48 4.76 24.61
CA SER A 59 27.34 4.26 23.22
C SER A 59 26.14 4.85 22.52
N SER A 60 26.02 4.61 21.21
CA SER A 60 24.91 5.04 20.38
C SER A 60 24.49 3.98 19.37
N GLN A 61 23.25 4.09 18.90
CA GLN A 61 22.67 3.32 17.79
C GLN A 61 21.92 4.26 16.86
N SER A 62 21.89 3.92 15.56
CA SER A 62 21.11 4.68 14.57
C SER A 62 20.28 3.73 13.72
N PHE A 63 19.13 4.21 13.25
CA PHE A 63 18.30 3.52 12.28
C PHE A 63 17.70 4.55 11.31
N SER A 64 17.45 4.11 10.08
CA SER A 64 16.90 4.97 9.03
C SER A 64 15.61 4.40 8.48
N PHE A 65 14.74 5.28 8.00
CA PHE A 65 13.45 4.92 7.40
C PHE A 65 13.00 6.00 6.42
N ASN A 66 12.07 5.65 5.53
CA ASN A 66 11.40 6.62 4.67
C ASN A 66 10.06 7.01 5.26
N ALA A 67 9.76 8.31 5.22
CA ALA A 67 8.51 8.88 5.69
C ALA A 67 8.15 10.16 4.93
N GLY A 68 6.87 10.34 4.63
CA GLY A 68 6.34 11.54 4.01
C GLY A 68 5.64 12.47 4.99
N LYS A 69 5.17 13.61 4.51
CA LYS A 69 4.35 14.56 5.30
C LYS A 69 3.17 13.85 5.95
N GLY A 70 2.87 14.23 7.19
CA GLY A 70 1.82 13.58 7.99
C GLY A 70 2.23 12.28 8.66
N SER A 71 3.49 11.84 8.50
CA SER A 71 4.03 10.67 9.21
C SER A 71 4.63 11.05 10.55
N TYR A 72 4.58 10.08 11.46
CA TYR A 72 5.15 10.13 12.81
C TYR A 72 6.11 8.95 12.99
N VAL A 73 7.08 9.11 13.88
CA VAL A 73 7.90 8.01 14.37
C VAL A 73 7.67 7.79 15.86
N SER A 74 7.44 6.56 16.24
CA SER A 74 7.45 6.11 17.63
C SER A 74 8.63 5.19 17.88
N LEU A 75 9.14 5.19 19.11
CA LEU A 75 10.13 4.23 19.61
C LEU A 75 9.82 3.87 21.06
N ALA A 76 10.30 2.70 21.49
CA ALA A 76 10.29 2.27 22.87
C ALA A 76 11.55 1.47 23.20
N THR A 77 12.16 1.76 24.35
CA THR A 77 13.32 1.03 24.89
C THR A 77 13.29 1.07 26.41
N MET A 78 13.52 -0.06 27.06
CA MET A 78 13.52 -0.14 28.52
C MET A 78 14.67 0.66 29.15
N PHE A 79 14.36 1.34 30.24
CA PHE A 79 15.32 1.83 31.23
C PHE A 79 15.72 0.67 32.15
N VAL A 80 16.80 -0.04 31.83
CA VAL A 80 17.14 -1.36 32.42
C VAL A 80 17.27 -1.37 33.95
N LYS A 81 17.54 -0.22 34.57
CA LYS A 81 17.62 -0.06 36.04
C LYS A 81 16.26 0.24 36.69
N SER A 82 15.20 -0.33 36.14
CA SER A 82 13.83 -0.24 36.64
C SER A 82 13.12 -1.59 36.53
N ASN A 83 11.90 -1.67 36.99
CA ASN A 83 11.05 -2.84 36.85
C ASN A 83 10.41 -2.85 35.45
N ASP A 84 9.66 -1.80 35.08
CA ASP A 84 8.91 -1.74 33.84
C ASP A 84 8.90 -0.34 33.21
N LEU A 85 9.93 0.46 33.46
CA LEU A 85 10.04 1.79 32.87
C LEU A 85 10.70 1.75 31.48
N PHE A 86 10.16 2.56 30.57
CA PHE A 86 10.70 2.69 29.23
C PHE A 86 10.78 4.14 28.75
N TYR A 87 11.75 4.42 27.90
CA TYR A 87 11.81 5.68 27.14
C TYR A 87 11.04 5.55 25.84
N GLY A 88 10.23 6.57 25.52
CA GLY A 88 9.49 6.70 24.28
C GLY A 88 9.10 8.15 24.02
N PHE A 89 8.72 8.47 22.79
CA PHE A 89 8.01 9.72 22.50
C PHE A 89 6.64 9.72 23.19
N SER A 90 5.82 10.76 22.97
CA SER A 90 4.42 10.69 23.40
C SER A 90 3.72 9.50 22.71
N ASP A 91 2.56 9.11 23.19
CA ASP A 91 1.78 8.03 22.59
C ASP A 91 1.38 8.30 21.12
N THR A 92 1.35 9.55 20.69
CA THR A 92 1.16 9.95 19.29
C THR A 92 2.44 9.88 18.45
N GLY A 93 3.59 9.64 19.06
CA GLY A 93 4.90 9.68 18.39
C GLY A 93 5.44 11.10 18.20
N LEU A 94 6.55 11.20 17.46
CA LEU A 94 7.16 12.45 17.01
C LEU A 94 6.74 12.72 15.57
N ALA A 95 6.10 13.86 15.30
CA ALA A 95 5.86 14.30 13.92
C ALA A 95 7.19 14.50 13.18
N LEU A 96 7.26 14.06 11.92
CA LEU A 96 8.47 14.15 11.12
C LEU A 96 8.54 15.42 10.27
N TYR A 97 7.41 16.08 10.09
CA TYR A 97 7.28 17.35 9.39
C TYR A 97 6.47 18.32 10.25
N ASP A 98 6.82 19.59 10.17
CA ASP A 98 6.07 20.65 10.83
C ASP A 98 4.81 21.06 10.04
N THR A 99 4.07 22.03 10.55
CA THR A 99 2.84 22.54 9.92
C THR A 99 3.06 23.25 8.58
N ASN A 100 4.29 23.65 8.26
CA ASN A 100 4.66 24.24 6.98
C ASN A 100 5.06 23.16 5.96
N GLY A 101 5.21 21.91 6.41
CA GLY A 101 5.70 20.80 5.60
C GLY A 101 7.21 20.71 5.52
N ASP A 102 7.94 21.41 6.41
CA ASP A 102 9.38 21.31 6.54
C ASP A 102 9.76 20.14 7.45
N ALA A 103 10.82 19.41 7.09
CA ALA A 103 11.29 18.26 7.86
C ALA A 103 11.84 18.72 9.23
N ILE A 104 11.38 18.08 10.31
CA ILE A 104 11.90 18.28 11.66
C ILE A 104 13.27 17.61 11.76
N THR A 105 14.28 18.35 12.27
CA THR A 105 15.65 17.86 12.42
C THR A 105 16.32 18.41 13.68
N GLY A 106 17.45 17.82 14.08
CA GLY A 106 18.25 18.23 15.23
C GLY A 106 17.97 17.41 16.47
N ASP A 107 18.19 18.00 17.64
CA ASP A 107 17.98 17.37 18.93
C ASP A 107 16.47 17.34 19.26
N VAL A 108 15.91 16.17 19.32
CA VAL A 108 14.48 15.92 19.63
C VAL A 108 14.28 15.30 21.01
N THR A 109 15.31 15.27 21.85
CA THR A 109 15.28 14.68 23.19
C THR A 109 14.18 15.26 24.08
N MET A 110 13.82 16.53 23.90
CA MET A 110 12.73 17.16 24.63
C MET A 110 11.38 16.42 24.49
N HIS A 111 11.17 15.72 23.38
CA HIS A 111 9.96 14.95 23.09
C HIS A 111 9.98 13.53 23.67
N ILE A 112 11.13 13.05 24.17
CA ILE A 112 11.22 11.77 24.88
C ILE A 112 10.72 11.95 26.31
N SER A 113 10.03 10.93 26.82
CA SER A 113 9.62 10.84 28.21
C SER A 113 9.98 9.48 28.78
N LEU A 114 10.12 9.41 30.10
CA LEU A 114 10.19 8.17 30.85
C LEU A 114 8.75 7.78 31.22
N TRP A 115 8.35 6.63 30.71
CA TRP A 115 7.03 6.05 30.87
C TRP A 115 7.11 4.87 31.83
N ASP A 116 6.06 4.66 32.56
CA ASP A 116 5.78 3.50 33.38
C ASP A 116 4.78 2.61 32.60
N ALA A 117 5.09 1.35 32.41
CA ALA A 117 4.18 0.44 31.71
C ALA A 117 2.98 0.02 32.58
N GLY A 118 3.07 0.22 33.90
CA GLY A 118 2.03 -0.13 34.89
C GLY A 118 1.84 -1.65 35.02
N THR A 119 2.86 -2.42 34.73
CA THR A 119 2.79 -3.88 34.72
C THR A 119 3.42 -4.50 35.95
N GLU A 120 4.55 -3.97 36.45
CA GLU A 120 5.21 -4.39 37.69
C GLU A 120 5.29 -3.28 38.73
N VAL A 121 5.12 -3.63 40.01
CA VAL A 121 5.30 -2.69 41.13
C VAL A 121 6.73 -2.17 41.15
N ASN A 122 6.91 -0.86 41.04
CA ASN A 122 8.20 -0.19 41.01
C ASN A 122 9.02 -0.41 42.29
N GLN A 123 10.32 -0.61 42.13
CA GLN A 123 11.31 -0.73 43.19
C GLN A 123 12.40 0.35 43.03
N GLU A 124 13.23 0.53 44.07
CA GLU A 124 14.35 1.48 44.03
C GLU A 124 15.24 1.26 42.82
N PRO A 125 15.46 2.25 41.95
CA PRO A 125 16.20 2.13 40.69
C PRO A 125 17.62 1.57 40.90
N GLY A 126 17.95 0.55 40.13
CA GLY A 126 19.25 -0.09 40.12
C GLY A 126 19.54 -1.07 41.28
N THR A 127 18.67 -1.14 42.29
CA THR A 127 18.84 -2.03 43.45
C THR A 127 17.66 -2.95 43.68
N GLY A 128 16.54 -2.73 43.03
CA GLY A 128 15.36 -3.60 43.11
C GLY A 128 15.68 -5.04 42.68
N SER A 129 15.13 -6.01 43.42
CA SER A 129 15.42 -7.46 43.22
C SER A 129 14.78 -7.99 41.92
N ASN A 130 13.75 -7.36 41.42
CA ASN A 130 12.99 -7.79 40.24
C ASN A 130 13.34 -6.98 38.97
N GLN A 131 14.42 -6.22 38.99
CA GLN A 131 14.96 -5.53 37.83
C GLN A 131 15.85 -6.47 37.00
N PRO A 132 15.95 -6.38 35.68
CA PRO A 132 16.65 -7.32 34.80
C PRO A 132 18.06 -7.72 35.23
N MET A 133 18.79 -6.83 35.86
CA MET A 133 20.16 -7.12 36.34
C MET A 133 20.19 -7.94 37.63
N ASN A 134 19.09 -8.02 38.37
CA ASN A 134 19.01 -8.64 39.70
C ASN A 134 17.98 -9.78 39.75
N GLN A 135 16.98 -9.77 38.87
CA GLN A 135 15.89 -10.74 38.88
C GLN A 135 16.38 -12.18 38.55
N SER A 136 15.66 -13.17 39.05
CA SER A 136 15.97 -14.59 38.85
C SER A 136 15.53 -15.15 37.51
N GLY A 137 14.73 -14.41 36.77
CA GLY A 137 14.18 -14.76 35.46
C GLY A 137 13.19 -13.67 34.96
N PRO A 138 12.65 -13.83 33.76
CA PRO A 138 11.67 -12.90 33.22
C PRO A 138 10.40 -12.86 34.08
N ASN A 139 9.72 -11.68 34.11
CA ASN A 139 8.43 -11.49 34.76
C ASN A 139 8.41 -12.05 36.19
N THR A 140 9.26 -11.50 37.05
CA THR A 140 9.41 -11.98 38.45
C THR A 140 8.92 -11.01 39.49
N GLY A 141 8.52 -9.81 39.13
CA GLY A 141 7.96 -8.79 40.02
C GLY A 141 6.51 -9.07 40.44
N ASP A 142 6.02 -8.29 41.38
CA ASP A 142 4.61 -8.29 41.75
C ASP A 142 3.82 -7.47 40.71
N ASP A 143 2.74 -8.04 40.15
CA ASP A 143 1.89 -7.37 39.18
C ASP A 143 1.29 -6.08 39.75
N GLU A 144 1.48 -4.94 39.07
CA GLU A 144 0.85 -3.68 39.44
C GLU A 144 -0.62 -3.64 39.00
N ASN A 145 -0.93 -4.23 37.84
CA ASN A 145 -2.24 -4.16 37.20
C ASN A 145 -2.69 -2.73 36.86
N GLY A 146 -1.73 -1.89 36.55
CA GLY A 146 -1.91 -0.48 36.22
C GLY A 146 -2.17 -0.20 34.73
N THR A 147 -1.84 1.01 34.34
CA THR A 147 -1.93 1.49 32.95
C THR A 147 -0.65 2.22 32.60
N ILE A 148 -0.30 2.30 31.32
CA ILE A 148 0.82 3.11 30.83
C ILE A 148 0.60 4.57 31.22
N HIS A 149 1.60 5.19 31.86
CA HIS A 149 1.54 6.60 32.25
C HIS A 149 2.95 7.20 32.38
N LEU A 150 3.04 8.52 32.48
CA LEU A 150 4.31 9.17 32.80
C LEU A 150 4.70 8.80 34.23
N VAL A 151 5.99 8.46 34.43
CA VAL A 151 6.50 8.14 35.78
C VAL A 151 6.12 9.22 36.80
N ASN A 152 5.49 8.82 37.91
CA ASN A 152 5.01 9.71 38.96
C ASN A 152 5.13 9.07 40.36
N ASP A 153 5.98 8.07 40.54
CA ASP A 153 6.25 7.42 41.83
C ASP A 153 7.15 8.30 42.76
N ASN A 154 7.57 7.74 43.89
CA ASN A 154 8.40 8.47 44.86
C ASN A 154 9.89 8.19 44.74
N PHE A 155 10.33 7.45 43.71
CA PHE A 155 11.72 7.16 43.50
C PHE A 155 12.47 8.29 42.77
N MET A 156 13.80 8.27 42.87
CA MET A 156 14.66 9.26 42.24
C MET A 156 15.34 8.70 41.02
N TYR A 157 14.94 9.18 39.86
CA TYR A 157 15.55 8.79 38.56
C TYR A 157 16.54 9.88 38.11
N PRO A 158 17.60 9.52 37.36
CA PRO A 158 18.39 10.53 36.63
C PRO A 158 17.49 11.35 35.71
N SER A 159 17.86 12.60 35.47
CA SER A 159 17.13 13.38 34.45
C SER A 159 17.27 12.71 33.09
N LYS A 160 16.23 12.72 32.26
CA LYS A 160 16.26 12.05 30.94
C LYS A 160 17.40 12.54 30.08
N GLU A 161 17.70 13.83 30.10
CA GLU A 161 18.78 14.45 29.34
C GLU A 161 20.17 13.96 29.75
N SER A 162 20.33 13.41 30.97
CA SER A 162 21.56 12.77 31.42
C SER A 162 21.65 11.28 31.06
N VAL A 163 20.53 10.68 30.59
CA VAL A 163 20.48 9.24 30.23
C VAL A 163 20.41 9.04 28.73
N ILE A 164 19.50 9.73 28.06
CA ILE A 164 19.23 9.52 26.64
C ILE A 164 19.26 10.83 25.88
N LYS A 165 19.86 10.82 24.70
CA LYS A 165 19.75 11.88 23.71
C LYS A 165 19.27 11.28 22.40
N VAL A 166 18.27 11.91 21.77
CA VAL A 166 17.72 11.49 20.49
C VAL A 166 17.85 12.61 19.49
N SER A 167 18.51 12.33 18.37
CA SER A 167 18.69 13.28 17.27
C SER A 167 18.03 12.74 16.01
N LEU A 168 17.44 13.61 15.20
CA LEU A 168 16.80 13.32 13.93
C LEU A 168 17.51 14.07 12.81
N THR A 169 17.89 13.38 11.74
CA THR A 169 18.38 13.99 10.50
C THR A 169 17.42 13.69 9.36
N HIS A 170 17.35 14.57 8.38
CA HIS A 170 16.66 14.38 7.11
C HIS A 170 17.72 14.31 6.01
N ASP A 171 17.88 13.13 5.43
CA ASP A 171 18.99 12.81 4.53
C ASP A 171 18.62 13.03 3.05
N GLY A 172 17.53 13.73 2.80
CA GLY A 172 16.98 14.09 1.49
C GLY A 172 15.80 13.22 1.06
N GLY A 173 14.96 13.74 0.19
CA GLY A 173 13.73 13.09 -0.26
C GLY A 173 12.80 12.75 0.92
N THR A 174 12.62 11.47 1.19
CA THR A 174 11.81 10.95 2.31
C THR A 174 12.64 10.27 3.40
N LEU A 175 13.97 10.25 3.26
CA LEU A 175 14.86 9.50 4.14
C LEU A 175 15.18 10.27 5.43
N PHE A 176 14.87 9.65 6.55
CA PHE A 176 15.20 10.13 7.90
C PHE A 176 16.12 9.14 8.61
N THR A 177 16.99 9.67 9.47
CA THR A 177 17.82 8.87 10.38
C THR A 177 17.63 9.36 11.82
N VAL A 178 17.29 8.43 12.72
CA VAL A 178 17.26 8.64 14.17
C VAL A 178 18.55 8.10 14.75
N THR A 179 19.21 8.90 15.59
CA THR A 179 20.36 8.47 16.40
C THR A 179 19.98 8.57 17.88
N ILE A 180 20.17 7.47 18.62
CA ILE A 180 19.95 7.39 20.07
C ILE A 180 21.32 7.25 20.73
N GLU A 181 21.67 8.18 21.61
CA GLU A 181 22.88 8.17 22.41
C GLU A 181 22.54 7.88 23.88
N ASN A 182 23.20 6.92 24.51
CA ASN A 182 23.09 6.66 25.95
C ASN A 182 24.18 7.47 26.68
N LEU A 183 23.78 8.54 27.36
CA LEU A 183 24.66 9.45 28.08
C LEU A 183 24.87 9.07 29.56
N SER A 184 24.27 7.96 30.02
CA SER A 184 24.18 7.63 31.45
C SER A 184 25.52 7.25 32.11
N ASN A 185 26.60 7.11 31.34
CA ASN A 185 27.95 6.90 31.89
C ASN A 185 28.43 8.05 32.80
N THR A 186 27.80 9.23 32.69
CA THR A 186 28.07 10.40 33.56
C THR A 186 26.89 10.76 34.47
N ALA A 187 25.79 10.02 34.40
CA ALA A 187 24.60 10.25 35.21
C ALA A 187 24.76 9.74 36.65
N THR A 188 23.84 10.10 37.51
CA THR A 188 23.80 9.60 38.92
C THR A 188 23.57 8.11 39.02
N LEU A 189 22.97 7.50 37.99
CA LEU A 189 22.75 6.08 37.83
C LEU A 189 23.05 5.70 36.37
N ALA A 190 24.18 5.03 36.14
CA ALA A 190 24.49 4.49 34.82
C ALA A 190 23.58 3.28 34.51
N THR A 191 22.88 3.33 33.39
CA THR A 191 21.94 2.29 32.96
C THR A 191 22.10 1.99 31.47
N PRO A 192 22.12 0.70 31.05
CA PRO A 192 21.89 0.40 29.66
C PRO A 192 20.48 0.84 29.22
N LEU A 193 20.30 1.09 27.93
CA LEU A 193 19.00 1.02 27.27
C LEU A 193 18.90 -0.37 26.64
N ALA A 194 17.79 -1.06 26.85
CA ALA A 194 17.59 -2.41 26.28
C ALA A 194 17.40 -2.36 24.76
N PRO A 195 17.42 -3.51 24.07
CA PRO A 195 16.97 -3.58 22.69
C PRO A 195 15.58 -2.98 22.56
N GLY A 196 15.41 -2.08 21.57
CA GLY A 196 14.15 -1.36 21.40
C GLY A 196 13.50 -1.64 20.04
N VAL A 197 12.34 -1.03 19.86
CA VAL A 197 11.58 -1.04 18.62
C VAL A 197 11.32 0.39 18.15
N TRP A 198 11.10 0.55 16.85
CA TRP A 198 10.59 1.77 16.26
C TRP A 198 9.53 1.45 15.22
N ALA A 199 8.63 2.38 14.95
CA ALA A 199 7.63 2.28 13.90
C ALA A 199 7.31 3.66 13.32
N VAL A 200 7.08 3.70 12.00
CA VAL A 200 6.56 4.87 11.28
C VAL A 200 5.07 4.67 11.04
N HIS A 201 4.27 5.68 11.33
CA HIS A 201 2.81 5.59 11.28
C HIS A 201 2.17 6.97 11.02
N ASN A 202 0.85 7.02 10.88
CA ASN A 202 0.07 8.26 10.86
C ASN A 202 -0.34 8.67 12.28
N ASP A 203 -1.03 9.81 12.42
CA ASP A 203 -1.50 10.36 13.70
C ASP A 203 -2.56 9.50 14.41
N GLN A 204 -3.21 8.57 13.72
CA GLN A 204 -4.27 7.71 14.27
C GLN A 204 -3.74 6.40 14.85
N THR A 205 -2.53 6.01 14.48
CA THR A 205 -1.91 4.76 14.91
C THR A 205 -0.91 5.04 16.04
N LYS A 206 -0.88 4.18 17.05
CA LYS A 206 -0.03 4.33 18.22
C LYS A 206 0.76 3.06 18.50
N LEU A 207 2.01 3.22 18.94
CA LEU A 207 2.83 2.11 19.41
C LEU A 207 2.36 1.62 20.79
N PHE A 208 1.96 2.56 21.65
CA PHE A 208 1.30 2.36 22.95
C PHE A 208 0.32 3.51 23.17
N THR A 209 -0.55 3.41 24.18
CA THR A 209 -1.54 4.46 24.48
C THR A 209 -1.50 4.81 25.95
N ASP A 210 -1.30 6.10 26.26
CA ASP A 210 -1.36 6.63 27.63
C ASP A 210 -2.73 6.34 28.26
N GLY A 211 -2.74 5.93 29.53
CA GLY A 211 -3.95 5.58 30.26
C GLY A 211 -4.55 4.21 29.95
N THR A 212 -3.91 3.37 29.12
CA THR A 212 -4.40 2.02 28.81
C THR A 212 -3.44 0.95 29.35
N THR A 213 -3.96 -0.25 29.58
CA THR A 213 -3.14 -1.42 29.93
C THR A 213 -2.11 -1.70 28.83
N ALA A 214 -0.88 -2.02 29.22
CA ALA A 214 0.18 -2.38 28.30
C ALA A 214 -0.20 -3.67 27.53
N SER A 215 0.18 -3.71 26.24
CA SER A 215 0.09 -4.97 25.49
C SER A 215 1.15 -5.94 26.00
N ALA A 216 0.96 -7.26 25.83
CA ALA A 216 1.95 -8.25 26.24
C ALA A 216 3.33 -8.04 25.60
N GLY A 217 3.40 -7.43 24.40
CA GLY A 217 4.66 -7.07 23.76
C GLY A 217 5.32 -5.87 24.42
N MET A 218 4.52 -4.89 24.88
CA MET A 218 5.01 -3.71 25.58
C MET A 218 5.47 -4.07 27.01
N GLU A 219 4.70 -4.88 27.74
CA GLU A 219 5.04 -5.45 29.03
C GLU A 219 6.42 -6.14 28.96
N LYS A 220 6.57 -7.09 28.06
CA LYS A 220 7.82 -7.85 27.91
C LYS A 220 9.03 -6.97 27.53
N LEU A 221 8.80 -5.93 26.72
CA LEU A 221 9.84 -4.96 26.39
C LEU A 221 10.22 -4.12 27.63
N ALA A 222 9.23 -3.68 28.40
CA ALA A 222 9.43 -2.77 29.51
C ALA A 222 9.98 -3.46 30.77
N GLU A 223 9.60 -4.72 31.03
CA GLU A 223 10.05 -5.50 32.19
C GLU A 223 11.39 -6.22 31.96
N ASP A 224 11.51 -6.88 30.82
CA ASP A 224 12.63 -7.79 30.54
C ASP A 224 13.64 -7.23 29.52
N GLY A 225 13.32 -6.10 28.88
CA GLY A 225 14.08 -5.58 27.75
C GLY A 225 14.02 -6.48 26.51
N ASP A 226 13.03 -7.38 26.41
CA ASP A 226 12.83 -8.27 25.29
C ASP A 226 11.82 -7.69 24.28
N ASN A 227 12.34 -7.16 23.19
CA ASN A 227 11.56 -6.55 22.12
C ASN A 227 10.94 -7.55 21.13
N SER A 228 11.17 -8.86 21.27
CA SER A 228 10.82 -9.86 20.26
C SER A 228 9.33 -9.92 19.94
N MET A 229 8.48 -9.86 20.97
CA MET A 229 7.02 -9.91 20.79
C MET A 229 6.48 -8.64 20.14
N MET A 230 6.96 -7.46 20.56
CA MET A 230 6.58 -6.18 19.95
C MET A 230 7.08 -6.11 18.50
N ASN A 231 8.30 -6.55 18.22
CA ASN A 231 8.82 -6.63 16.86
C ASN A 231 7.95 -7.55 15.97
N GLY A 232 7.58 -8.74 16.47
CA GLY A 232 6.68 -9.66 15.75
C GLY A 232 5.31 -9.03 15.45
N PHE A 233 4.73 -8.29 16.40
CA PHE A 233 3.50 -7.52 16.18
C PHE A 233 3.71 -6.47 15.08
N LEU A 234 4.76 -5.66 15.16
CA LEU A 234 5.05 -4.61 14.19
C LEU A 234 5.31 -5.17 12.79
N MET A 235 6.10 -6.23 12.66
CA MET A 235 6.36 -6.90 11.37
C MET A 235 5.06 -7.37 10.69
N ASN A 236 4.12 -7.91 11.44
CA ASN A 236 2.84 -8.37 10.90
C ASN A 236 1.89 -7.22 10.50
N ASN A 237 2.04 -6.05 11.13
CA ASN A 237 1.14 -4.90 10.97
C ASN A 237 1.77 -3.71 10.23
N SER A 238 2.99 -3.85 9.71
CA SER A 238 3.67 -2.84 8.89
C SER A 238 3.73 -3.25 7.43
N GLY A 239 3.76 -2.27 6.55
CA GLY A 239 4.02 -2.46 5.13
C GLY A 239 3.29 -1.48 4.23
N TYR A 240 3.68 -1.54 2.96
CA TYR A 240 3.07 -0.76 1.90
C TYR A 240 1.71 -1.33 1.51
N PHE A 241 0.73 -0.48 1.33
CA PHE A 241 -0.53 -0.76 0.66
C PHE A 241 -1.02 0.51 -0.03
N SER A 242 -1.87 0.37 -1.05
CA SER A 242 -2.36 1.52 -1.81
C SER A 242 -3.81 1.31 -2.23
N PRO A 243 -4.63 2.36 -2.26
CA PRO A 243 -5.81 2.36 -3.11
C PRO A 243 -5.41 2.28 -4.58
N PHE A 244 -6.35 1.89 -5.45
CA PHE A 244 -6.28 2.18 -6.88
C PHE A 244 -7.24 3.31 -7.22
N ALA A 245 -6.85 4.15 -8.16
CA ALA A 245 -7.74 5.18 -8.66
C ALA A 245 -8.82 4.59 -9.58
N PRO A 246 -9.87 5.34 -9.92
CA PRO A 246 -10.71 5.04 -11.06
C PRO A 246 -9.88 4.77 -12.32
N GLY A 247 -10.27 3.78 -13.10
CA GLY A 247 -9.53 3.38 -14.29
C GLY A 247 -10.37 3.35 -15.55
N VAL A 248 -9.71 3.04 -16.66
CA VAL A 248 -10.33 2.91 -17.97
C VAL A 248 -10.24 1.50 -18.51
N TYR A 249 -11.15 1.15 -19.38
CA TYR A 249 -11.06 -0.05 -20.23
C TYR A 249 -11.34 0.28 -21.69
N ALA A 250 -10.76 -0.49 -22.58
CA ALA A 250 -11.05 -0.45 -24.02
C ALA A 250 -11.09 -1.87 -24.58
N VAL A 251 -12.14 -2.18 -25.34
CA VAL A 251 -12.19 -3.35 -26.24
C VAL A 251 -11.80 -2.85 -27.63
N HIS A 252 -10.82 -3.49 -28.26
CA HIS A 252 -10.21 -2.95 -29.48
C HIS A 252 -9.68 -4.05 -30.40
N ALA A 253 -9.40 -3.68 -31.65
CA ALA A 253 -8.74 -4.57 -32.61
C ALA A 253 -7.28 -4.83 -32.19
N ALA A 254 -6.77 -6.02 -32.52
CA ALA A 254 -5.41 -6.49 -32.16
C ALA A 254 -4.26 -5.54 -32.55
N THR A 255 -4.47 -4.69 -33.56
CA THR A 255 -3.45 -3.75 -34.07
C THR A 255 -3.42 -2.41 -33.37
N VAL A 256 -4.35 -2.18 -32.46
CA VAL A 256 -4.51 -0.91 -31.73
C VAL A 256 -3.83 -0.99 -30.37
N LYS A 257 -3.06 0.04 -30.03
CA LYS A 257 -2.49 0.27 -28.69
C LYS A 257 -3.21 1.47 -28.11
N PRO A 258 -4.31 1.25 -27.37
CA PRO A 258 -5.25 2.33 -27.09
C PRO A 258 -4.80 3.28 -25.99
N ILE A 259 -4.01 2.81 -25.03
CA ILE A 259 -3.67 3.54 -23.79
C ILE A 259 -2.26 4.12 -23.89
N PHE A 260 -1.26 3.30 -24.20
CA PHE A 260 0.14 3.69 -24.30
C PHE A 260 0.86 2.85 -25.36
N THR A 261 2.12 3.19 -25.63
CA THR A 261 3.05 2.36 -26.38
C THR A 261 4.32 2.17 -25.57
N ASN A 262 4.65 0.94 -25.24
CA ASN A 262 5.85 0.59 -24.48
C ASN A 262 7.12 1.17 -25.13
N ASN A 263 8.02 1.71 -24.32
CA ASN A 263 9.25 2.40 -24.72
C ASN A 263 9.02 3.64 -25.62
N SER A 264 7.90 4.31 -25.46
CA SER A 264 7.58 5.58 -26.12
C SER A 264 7.12 6.61 -25.09
N SER A 265 7.35 7.90 -25.37
CA SER A 265 6.80 8.97 -24.53
C SER A 265 5.27 8.92 -24.53
N ASP A 266 4.66 9.46 -23.47
CA ASP A 266 3.22 9.68 -23.44
C ASP A 266 2.78 10.49 -24.67
N ILE A 267 1.68 10.08 -25.26
CA ILE A 267 1.16 10.68 -26.50
C ILE A 267 0.15 11.82 -26.25
N GLY A 268 -0.04 12.21 -25.00
CA GLY A 268 -0.98 13.26 -24.60
C GLY A 268 -2.46 12.86 -24.75
N ASN A 269 -2.77 11.57 -24.67
CA ASN A 269 -4.13 11.05 -24.74
C ASN A 269 -4.88 11.06 -23.40
N GLY A 270 -4.20 11.50 -22.31
CA GLY A 270 -4.71 11.55 -20.95
C GLY A 270 -4.21 10.43 -20.04
N LEU A 271 -3.17 9.69 -20.46
CA LEU A 271 -2.49 8.71 -19.60
C LEU A 271 -1.83 9.39 -18.40
N GLU A 272 -1.09 10.51 -18.62
CA GLU A 272 -0.50 11.34 -17.59
C GLU A 272 -1.50 11.67 -16.47
N ALA A 273 -2.65 12.27 -16.78
CA ALA A 273 -3.67 12.59 -15.79
C ALA A 273 -4.22 11.36 -15.02
N LEU A 274 -4.31 10.21 -15.70
CA LEU A 274 -4.71 8.97 -15.04
C LEU A 274 -3.61 8.45 -14.12
N ALA A 275 -2.35 8.50 -14.54
CA ALA A 275 -1.22 7.89 -13.86
C ALA A 275 -0.73 8.75 -12.69
N GLU A 276 -0.77 10.08 -12.80
CA GLU A 276 -0.36 11.02 -11.75
C GLU A 276 -1.49 11.36 -10.77
N ASP A 277 -2.69 11.69 -11.29
CA ASP A 277 -3.78 12.24 -10.48
C ASP A 277 -4.92 11.23 -10.23
N GLY A 278 -4.90 10.09 -10.91
CA GLY A 278 -5.99 9.13 -10.87
C GLY A 278 -7.26 9.62 -11.57
N ASP A 279 -7.15 10.61 -12.48
CA ASP A 279 -8.28 11.11 -13.27
C ASP A 279 -8.38 10.39 -14.63
N PRO A 280 -9.35 9.49 -14.83
CA PRO A 280 -9.53 8.76 -16.07
C PRO A 280 -10.20 9.58 -17.18
N SER A 281 -10.68 10.80 -16.93
CA SER A 281 -11.64 11.52 -17.77
C SER A 281 -11.08 11.84 -19.15
N ALA A 282 -9.85 12.35 -19.22
CA ALA A 282 -9.20 12.72 -20.47
C ALA A 282 -8.91 11.47 -21.32
N LEU A 283 -8.36 10.42 -20.70
CA LEU A 283 -8.06 9.16 -21.39
C LEU A 283 -9.35 8.47 -21.89
N ALA A 284 -10.41 8.42 -21.07
CA ALA A 284 -11.70 7.88 -21.50
C ALA A 284 -12.27 8.62 -22.71
N SER A 285 -12.16 9.95 -22.73
CA SER A 285 -12.61 10.77 -23.87
C SER A 285 -11.80 10.50 -25.14
N SER A 286 -10.48 10.33 -25.00
CA SER A 286 -9.59 9.95 -26.11
C SER A 286 -9.93 8.58 -26.67
N LEU A 287 -10.16 7.59 -25.80
CA LEU A 287 -10.53 6.23 -26.21
C LEU A 287 -11.82 6.19 -27.04
N MET A 288 -12.84 6.99 -26.70
CA MET A 288 -14.10 7.07 -27.47
C MET A 288 -13.91 7.55 -28.90
N SER A 289 -12.86 8.29 -29.19
CA SER A 289 -12.55 8.86 -30.51
C SER A 289 -11.46 8.12 -31.28
N THR A 290 -10.84 7.09 -30.68
CA THR A 290 -9.73 6.35 -31.28
C THR A 290 -10.24 5.30 -32.24
N ASN A 291 -9.70 5.29 -33.46
CA ASN A 291 -10.07 4.30 -34.49
C ASN A 291 -9.68 2.89 -34.06
N GLY A 292 -10.57 1.93 -34.29
CA GLY A 292 -10.37 0.51 -33.95
C GLY A 292 -10.73 0.17 -32.49
N ILE A 293 -11.28 1.12 -31.74
CA ILE A 293 -11.97 0.84 -30.48
C ILE A 293 -13.39 0.35 -30.78
N VAL A 294 -13.76 -0.79 -30.21
CA VAL A 294 -15.09 -1.39 -30.30
C VAL A 294 -16.00 -0.80 -29.22
N THR A 295 -15.51 -0.74 -28.01
CA THR A 295 -16.15 -0.08 -26.84
C THR A 295 -15.11 0.32 -25.83
N SER A 296 -15.37 1.39 -25.09
CA SER A 296 -14.53 1.84 -23.99
C SER A 296 -15.36 2.45 -22.88
N GLY A 297 -14.78 2.58 -21.70
CA GLY A 297 -15.45 3.21 -20.56
C GLY A 297 -14.54 3.37 -19.37
N VAL A 298 -15.14 3.84 -18.28
CA VAL A 298 -14.49 4.03 -16.98
C VAL A 298 -15.06 3.03 -15.99
N PHE A 299 -14.20 2.44 -15.16
CA PHE A 299 -14.61 1.74 -13.95
C PHE A 299 -14.17 2.58 -12.75
N ASN A 300 -15.15 3.10 -12.02
CA ASN A 300 -14.90 4.12 -10.99
C ASN A 300 -15.78 3.99 -9.74
N THR A 301 -16.68 3.03 -9.71
CA THR A 301 -17.61 2.85 -8.60
C THR A 301 -17.37 1.48 -7.98
N PRO A 302 -16.83 1.40 -6.75
CA PRO A 302 -16.65 0.12 -6.08
C PRO A 302 -17.97 -0.65 -5.96
N ASP A 303 -17.91 -1.97 -6.09
CA ASP A 303 -19.09 -2.84 -5.98
C ASP A 303 -19.79 -2.60 -4.63
N GLY A 304 -21.10 -2.33 -4.69
CA GLY A 304 -21.90 -1.98 -3.51
C GLY A 304 -21.87 -0.51 -3.09
N ALA A 305 -21.01 0.31 -3.69
CA ALA A 305 -21.02 1.77 -3.46
C ALA A 305 -22.06 2.47 -4.34
N SER A 306 -22.53 3.65 -3.87
CA SER A 306 -23.51 4.46 -4.61
C SER A 306 -22.85 5.57 -5.45
N ASN A 307 -21.58 5.87 -5.19
CA ASN A 307 -20.86 6.97 -5.84
C ASN A 307 -19.48 6.50 -6.34
N PRO A 308 -18.94 7.16 -7.38
CA PRO A 308 -17.56 6.97 -7.77
C PRO A 308 -16.59 7.26 -6.63
N GLY A 309 -15.48 6.55 -6.60
CA GLY A 309 -14.41 6.71 -5.63
C GLY A 309 -13.28 5.72 -5.87
N PRO A 310 -12.16 5.85 -5.14
CA PRO A 310 -11.03 4.94 -5.26
C PRO A 310 -11.38 3.52 -4.80
N LEU A 311 -10.68 2.55 -5.34
CA LEU A 311 -10.75 1.16 -4.94
C LEU A 311 -9.86 0.95 -3.72
N LEU A 312 -10.46 0.99 -2.54
CA LEU A 312 -9.76 0.71 -1.29
C LEU A 312 -9.36 -0.78 -1.21
N PRO A 313 -8.36 -1.13 -0.39
CA PRO A 313 -8.01 -2.51 -0.13
C PRO A 313 -9.23 -3.40 0.18
N THR A 314 -9.25 -4.61 -0.35
CA THR A 314 -10.31 -5.62 -0.25
C THR A 314 -11.61 -5.34 -1.01
N ASN A 315 -11.69 -4.22 -1.74
CA ASN A 315 -12.86 -3.89 -2.56
C ASN A 315 -12.66 -4.30 -4.03
N THR A 316 -13.75 -4.28 -4.81
CA THR A 316 -13.77 -4.62 -6.23
C THR A 316 -14.43 -3.53 -7.07
N TYR A 317 -13.93 -3.33 -8.31
CA TYR A 317 -14.70 -2.75 -9.40
C TYR A 317 -15.18 -3.86 -10.33
N SER A 318 -16.39 -3.71 -10.88
CA SER A 318 -16.90 -4.63 -11.90
C SER A 318 -17.52 -3.88 -13.07
N PHE A 319 -17.30 -4.36 -14.29
CA PHE A 319 -17.94 -3.85 -15.50
C PHE A 319 -18.19 -4.98 -16.50
N THR A 320 -19.10 -4.74 -17.43
CA THR A 320 -19.50 -5.72 -18.45
C THR A 320 -19.15 -5.21 -19.85
N ILE A 321 -18.61 -6.09 -20.68
CA ILE A 321 -18.26 -5.82 -22.07
C ILE A 321 -18.84 -6.92 -22.98
N THR A 322 -19.11 -6.58 -24.23
CA THR A 322 -19.40 -7.53 -25.30
C THR A 322 -18.29 -7.45 -26.34
N ALA A 323 -17.78 -8.58 -26.77
CA ALA A 323 -16.70 -8.67 -27.74
C ALA A 323 -16.89 -9.85 -28.69
N GLN A 324 -16.21 -9.83 -29.81
CA GLN A 324 -16.16 -10.92 -30.78
C GLN A 324 -14.75 -11.47 -30.94
N GLU A 325 -14.64 -12.61 -31.57
CA GLU A 325 -13.32 -13.20 -31.86
C GLU A 325 -12.43 -12.22 -32.63
N GLY A 326 -11.20 -12.03 -32.16
CA GLY A 326 -10.24 -11.05 -32.69
C GLY A 326 -10.18 -9.75 -31.89
N ASP A 327 -11.12 -9.54 -30.95
CA ASP A 327 -11.08 -8.39 -30.04
C ASP A 327 -10.13 -8.64 -28.85
N TYR A 328 -9.50 -7.56 -28.41
CA TYR A 328 -8.61 -7.48 -27.25
C TYR A 328 -9.21 -6.55 -26.20
N ILE A 329 -8.79 -6.72 -24.98
CA ILE A 329 -9.10 -5.77 -23.89
C ILE A 329 -7.81 -5.17 -23.32
N SER A 330 -7.80 -3.85 -23.16
CA SER A 330 -6.84 -3.11 -22.35
C SER A 330 -7.54 -2.46 -21.16
N ILE A 331 -6.84 -2.39 -20.05
CA ILE A 331 -7.25 -1.65 -18.83
C ILE A 331 -6.07 -0.82 -18.33
N ALA A 332 -6.35 0.27 -17.61
CA ALA A 332 -5.36 0.99 -16.83
C ALA A 332 -5.98 1.58 -15.57
N THR A 333 -5.25 1.53 -14.46
CA THR A 333 -5.61 2.14 -13.18
C THR A 333 -4.36 2.54 -12.40
N MET A 334 -4.35 3.73 -11.83
CA MET A 334 -3.22 4.27 -11.05
C MET A 334 -3.03 3.53 -9.73
N LEU A 335 -1.77 3.30 -9.36
CA LEU A 335 -1.34 2.93 -8.01
C LEU A 335 -1.20 4.22 -7.18
N VAL A 336 -2.22 4.59 -6.41
CA VAL A 336 -2.38 5.95 -5.84
C VAL A 336 -1.22 6.40 -4.94
N GLN A 337 -0.55 5.47 -4.25
CA GLN A 337 0.63 5.80 -3.44
C GLN A 337 1.94 5.67 -4.24
N SER A 338 1.94 6.21 -5.44
CA SER A 338 3.08 6.43 -6.33
C SER A 338 2.96 7.79 -6.99
N ASN A 339 3.93 8.19 -7.80
CA ASN A 339 3.86 9.45 -8.56
C ASN A 339 3.05 9.23 -9.84
N ASP A 340 3.51 8.37 -10.74
CA ASP A 340 2.87 8.13 -12.04
C ASP A 340 2.81 6.64 -12.42
N LEU A 341 2.74 5.74 -11.42
CA LEU A 341 2.67 4.31 -11.68
C LEU A 341 1.23 3.82 -11.87
N PHE A 342 1.05 2.94 -12.85
CA PHE A 342 -0.25 2.37 -13.15
C PHE A 342 -0.16 0.87 -13.46
N TYR A 343 -1.21 0.13 -13.13
CA TYR A 343 -1.37 -1.26 -13.57
C TYR A 343 -2.12 -1.32 -14.90
N ALA A 344 -1.56 -2.05 -15.84
CA ALA A 344 -2.16 -2.34 -17.15
C ALA A 344 -1.72 -3.71 -17.66
N PHE A 345 -2.43 -4.25 -18.66
CA PHE A 345 -1.91 -5.29 -19.51
C PHE A 345 -0.75 -4.73 -20.37
N ASP A 346 -0.09 -5.57 -21.18
CA ASP A 346 0.83 -5.07 -22.20
C ASP A 346 0.12 -4.05 -23.11
N ASP A 347 0.87 -3.20 -23.79
CA ASP A 347 0.34 -2.11 -24.61
C ASP A 347 -0.65 -2.55 -25.70
N SER A 348 -0.60 -3.81 -26.13
CA SER A 348 -1.54 -4.45 -27.03
C SER A 348 -2.77 -5.08 -26.36
N GLY A 349 -2.86 -5.04 -25.02
CA GLY A 349 -3.92 -5.72 -24.28
C GLY A 349 -3.84 -7.24 -24.31
N ILE A 350 -4.91 -7.91 -23.90
CA ILE A 350 -5.05 -9.36 -23.96
C ILE A 350 -6.21 -9.78 -24.86
N ALA A 351 -6.05 -10.85 -25.62
CA ALA A 351 -7.11 -11.38 -26.48
C ALA A 351 -8.28 -11.94 -25.66
N LEU A 352 -9.51 -11.58 -26.05
CA LEU A 352 -10.74 -12.06 -25.38
C LEU A 352 -11.19 -13.43 -25.84
N PHE A 353 -10.60 -13.95 -26.93
CA PHE A 353 -10.86 -15.29 -27.47
C PHE A 353 -9.56 -16.03 -27.78
N THR A 354 -9.57 -17.33 -27.58
CA THR A 354 -8.47 -18.22 -27.98
C THR A 354 -9.04 -19.41 -28.78
N ASN A 355 -8.65 -19.55 -30.04
CA ASN A 355 -9.14 -20.59 -30.96
C ASN A 355 -10.69 -20.64 -31.00
N GLY A 356 -11.34 -19.49 -31.13
CA GLY A 356 -12.80 -19.38 -31.23
C GLY A 356 -13.54 -19.50 -29.91
N ASN A 357 -12.85 -19.73 -28.78
CA ASN A 357 -13.44 -19.85 -27.46
C ASN A 357 -13.18 -18.57 -26.62
N PRO A 358 -14.22 -18.01 -25.97
CA PRO A 358 -14.03 -16.88 -25.06
C PRO A 358 -13.16 -17.29 -23.87
N ILE A 359 -12.25 -16.39 -23.46
CA ILE A 359 -11.42 -16.62 -22.25
C ILE A 359 -12.26 -16.45 -20.99
N SER A 360 -11.88 -17.14 -19.92
CA SER A 360 -12.48 -16.98 -18.59
C SER A 360 -11.47 -17.40 -17.52
N GLY A 361 -11.48 -16.71 -16.39
CA GLY A 361 -10.62 -17.02 -15.25
C GLY A 361 -9.80 -15.82 -14.79
N ASP A 362 -8.80 -16.11 -13.99
CA ASP A 362 -7.83 -15.14 -13.46
C ASP A 362 -6.80 -14.79 -14.55
N VAL A 363 -6.72 -13.51 -14.88
CA VAL A 363 -5.77 -12.96 -15.88
C VAL A 363 -4.71 -12.04 -15.23
N THR A 364 -4.59 -12.08 -13.94
CA THR A 364 -3.67 -11.22 -13.15
C THR A 364 -2.22 -11.33 -13.61
N SER A 365 -1.79 -12.53 -14.03
CA SER A 365 -0.42 -12.75 -14.52
C SER A 365 -0.07 -11.99 -15.81
N SER A 366 -1.07 -11.45 -16.50
CA SER A 366 -0.88 -10.60 -17.69
C SER A 366 -0.78 -9.11 -17.35
N LEU A 367 -1.02 -8.72 -16.08
CA LEU A 367 -0.85 -7.36 -15.62
C LEU A 367 0.60 -7.07 -15.25
N THR A 368 1.02 -5.86 -15.53
CA THR A 368 2.34 -5.32 -15.16
C THR A 368 2.15 -3.96 -14.51
N LEU A 369 3.04 -3.62 -13.58
CA LEU A 369 3.18 -2.27 -13.04
C LEU A 369 4.05 -1.47 -14.01
N TRP A 370 3.47 -0.45 -14.59
CA TRP A 370 4.07 0.46 -15.56
C TRP A 370 4.37 1.78 -14.91
N ASP A 371 5.38 2.43 -15.40
CA ASP A 371 5.80 3.79 -15.13
C ASP A 371 5.40 4.61 -16.36
N ALA A 372 4.66 5.71 -16.17
CA ALA A 372 4.24 6.56 -17.29
C ALA A 372 5.38 7.44 -17.82
N GLY A 373 6.45 7.61 -17.02
CA GLY A 373 7.61 8.43 -17.36
C GLY A 373 7.28 9.93 -17.43
N THR A 374 6.24 10.33 -16.73
CA THR A 374 5.75 11.71 -16.74
C THR A 374 6.21 12.47 -15.50
N GLU A 375 6.30 11.80 -14.35
CA GLU A 375 6.71 12.38 -13.07
C GLU A 375 7.88 11.60 -12.43
N ILE A 376 8.85 12.30 -11.82
CA ILE A 376 9.98 11.64 -11.13
C ILE A 376 9.45 10.84 -9.93
N ASN A 377 9.78 9.55 -9.90
CA ASN A 377 9.37 8.66 -8.84
C ASN A 377 9.99 9.02 -7.48
N GLU A 378 9.16 9.05 -6.44
CA GLU A 378 9.55 9.13 -5.04
C GLU A 378 9.32 7.79 -4.34
N TYR A 379 9.83 7.65 -3.10
CA TYR A 379 9.70 6.42 -2.34
C TYR A 379 8.23 5.98 -2.21
N PRO A 380 7.87 4.74 -2.57
CA PRO A 380 6.49 4.26 -2.58
C PRO A 380 5.80 4.44 -1.23
N GLY A 381 4.63 5.05 -1.23
CA GLY A 381 3.83 5.29 -0.03
C GLY A 381 4.36 6.35 0.93
N ALA A 382 5.51 6.97 0.63
CA ALA A 382 6.10 8.03 1.46
C ALA A 382 6.37 9.32 0.69
N GLY A 383 6.37 9.31 -0.64
CA GLY A 383 6.66 10.48 -1.47
C GLY A 383 5.76 11.68 -1.14
N ASN A 384 6.38 12.86 -1.02
CA ASN A 384 5.66 14.08 -0.62
C ASN A 384 4.83 14.68 -1.75
N ASN A 385 5.14 14.33 -2.99
CA ASN A 385 4.41 14.77 -4.18
C ASN A 385 3.39 13.74 -4.69
N GLN A 386 3.32 12.57 -4.08
CA GLN A 386 2.26 11.61 -4.39
C GLN A 386 0.87 12.19 -4.05
N PRO A 387 -0.19 11.91 -4.82
CA PRO A 387 -1.50 12.57 -4.69
C PRO A 387 -2.08 12.61 -3.28
N VAL A 388 -1.82 11.58 -2.49
CA VAL A 388 -2.30 11.51 -1.09
C VAL A 388 -1.64 12.54 -0.15
N ARG A 389 -0.53 13.19 -0.58
CA ARG A 389 0.24 14.17 0.21
C ARG A 389 0.45 15.49 -0.51
N GLY A 390 0.89 15.45 -1.76
CA GLY A 390 1.17 16.64 -2.57
C GLY A 390 -0.06 17.23 -3.23
N GLY A 391 -1.07 16.40 -3.47
CA GLY A 391 -2.23 16.77 -4.30
C GLY A 391 -1.93 16.62 -5.80
N ALA A 392 -2.91 16.96 -6.61
CA ALA A 392 -2.81 16.85 -8.05
C ALA A 392 -1.67 17.74 -8.63
N MET A 393 -0.96 17.23 -9.62
CA MET A 393 0.09 17.94 -10.38
C MET A 393 1.20 18.52 -9.47
N SER A 394 1.60 17.81 -8.43
CA SER A 394 2.56 18.34 -7.45
C SER A 394 4.01 17.89 -7.65
N GLY A 395 4.27 16.90 -8.47
CA GLY A 395 5.59 16.34 -8.72
C GLY A 395 6.45 17.13 -9.69
N MET A 396 7.63 16.62 -10.00
CA MET A 396 8.52 17.17 -10.99
C MET A 396 8.45 16.34 -12.27
N ASP A 397 8.24 17.00 -13.41
CA ASP A 397 8.21 16.37 -14.72
C ASP A 397 9.48 15.55 -14.96
N GLU A 398 9.33 14.28 -15.35
CA GLU A 398 10.44 13.42 -15.75
C GLU A 398 10.79 13.59 -17.23
N ASN A 399 9.80 13.78 -18.09
CA ASN A 399 9.92 13.78 -19.55
C ASN A 399 10.52 12.47 -20.11
N GLY A 400 10.14 11.36 -19.51
CA GLY A 400 10.61 10.03 -19.80
C GLY A 400 9.81 9.31 -20.88
N ILE A 401 9.74 7.98 -20.76
CA ILE A 401 9.00 7.09 -21.65
C ILE A 401 8.19 6.10 -20.82
N VAL A 402 7.06 5.64 -21.32
CA VAL A 402 6.29 4.58 -20.66
C VAL A 402 7.09 3.26 -20.71
N HIS A 403 7.33 2.67 -19.56
CA HIS A 403 8.10 1.44 -19.43
C HIS A 403 7.66 0.63 -18.21
N VAL A 404 8.10 -0.62 -18.12
CA VAL A 404 7.94 -1.41 -16.89
C VAL A 404 8.75 -0.77 -15.78
N VAL A 405 8.13 -0.56 -14.61
CA VAL A 405 8.77 0.11 -13.49
C VAL A 405 10.17 -0.45 -13.18
N ASN A 406 11.17 0.40 -13.07
CA ASN A 406 12.57 0.06 -12.81
C ASN A 406 13.31 1.26 -12.18
N ASP A 407 12.76 1.80 -11.11
CA ASP A 407 13.26 2.99 -10.40
C ASP A 407 14.17 2.66 -9.20
N GLY A 408 14.39 1.37 -8.93
CA GLY A 408 15.19 0.88 -7.80
C GLY A 408 14.44 0.78 -6.48
N PHE A 409 13.16 1.16 -6.43
CA PHE A 409 12.32 0.92 -5.27
C PHE A 409 11.75 -0.50 -5.27
N MET A 410 11.20 -0.90 -4.12
CA MET A 410 10.58 -2.21 -3.94
C MET A 410 9.06 -2.07 -3.94
N TYR A 411 8.42 -2.81 -4.84
CA TYR A 411 6.95 -2.90 -4.92
C TYR A 411 6.51 -4.33 -4.60
N PRO A 412 5.30 -4.52 -4.03
CA PRO A 412 4.71 -5.85 -3.90
C PRO A 412 4.55 -6.53 -5.27
N ALA A 413 4.58 -7.85 -5.28
CA ALA A 413 4.27 -8.59 -6.50
C ALA A 413 2.85 -8.24 -7.00
N THR A 414 2.64 -8.22 -8.32
CA THR A 414 1.34 -7.84 -8.91
C THR A 414 0.17 -8.59 -8.27
N ALA A 415 0.32 -9.89 -8.04
CA ALA A 415 -0.72 -10.72 -7.43
C ALA A 415 -0.97 -10.44 -5.93
N GLU A 416 -0.10 -9.69 -5.27
CA GLU A 416 -0.26 -9.23 -3.88
C GLU A 416 -0.89 -7.82 -3.80
N ALA A 417 -1.01 -7.15 -4.94
CA ALA A 417 -1.55 -5.80 -5.05
C ALA A 417 -2.93 -5.79 -5.71
N ILE A 418 -3.04 -6.34 -6.91
CA ILE A 418 -4.23 -6.29 -7.75
C ILE A 418 -4.54 -7.67 -8.31
N LYS A 419 -5.84 -7.98 -8.46
CA LYS A 419 -6.30 -9.17 -9.15
C LYS A 419 -7.34 -8.80 -10.21
N VAL A 420 -7.21 -9.39 -11.40
CA VAL A 420 -8.19 -9.20 -12.47
C VAL A 420 -8.75 -10.55 -12.90
N THR A 421 -10.07 -10.66 -12.89
CA THR A 421 -10.80 -11.85 -13.28
C THR A 421 -11.78 -11.53 -14.40
N ILE A 422 -11.81 -12.36 -15.45
CA ILE A 422 -12.78 -12.29 -16.53
C ILE A 422 -13.71 -13.49 -16.40
N THR A 423 -15.01 -13.27 -16.43
CA THR A 423 -16.03 -14.32 -16.39
C THR A 423 -17.00 -14.19 -17.56
N LEU A 424 -17.30 -15.30 -18.21
CA LEU A 424 -18.33 -15.37 -19.24
C LEU A 424 -19.70 -15.21 -18.60
N GLN A 425 -20.59 -14.40 -19.22
CA GLN A 425 -21.99 -14.20 -18.79
C GLN A 425 -22.97 -14.86 -19.74
#